data_832ad6a4b4c94a1aa1f535815061c994
#
_entry.id   832ad6a4b4c94a1aa1f535815061c994
#
_cell.length_a   1.000
_cell.length_b   1.000
_cell.length_c   1.000
_cell.angle_alpha   90.00
_cell.angle_beta   90.00
_cell.angle_gamma   90.00
#
_symmetry.space_group_name_H-M   'P 1'
#
loop_
_entity.id
_entity.type
_entity.pdbx_description
1 polymer ?
#
loop_
_entity_poly.entity_id
_entity_poly.type
_entity_poly.pdbx_seq_one_letter_code
_entity_poly.pdbx_strand_id
1 'polypeptide(L)'
;MLNTGSARGRLVVFLIALVGAGVISAAPTPEGLSVRGQYAIGTMFFAGTLWVSGALPLAVTALSIPVLLTATGVYANIDAALVGFADHLIFLFVAGFMLANALQKYDIDRRIALYMMARMGSSPRRLIGAVMLATAILSMWVSNTATAAMMTPIALGVLTQVVGREELREKADDADAEEYTNIQIATLLGTAYAASVGGVGTLIGTPPNAVLATQLNAILGYEIGFVDWLLIGLPIVVVTLPLVWYLLTFRLYPPEIDDVSDARQQAREYLDEEGPLSPRGRRVAYIFAGTAILWVVGGLDLFVQRLDILPTPWFNTLFGTDGGATVLGVSGHQGLLYYVMVGMYAIPALVLADTVEWEDIVDIDWGTILLFGGGISLADALATTGATEWLAR
;
A
#
# COMPACT_ATOMS: atom_id res chain seq x y z
N MET A 1 18.37 24.95 -5.05
CA MET A 1 17.39 23.94 -5.49
C MET A 1 16.73 24.41 -6.76
N LEU A 2 16.69 23.60 -7.82
CA LEU A 2 15.95 23.90 -9.03
C LEU A 2 14.46 23.97 -8.69
N ASN A 3 13.81 25.09 -9.04
CA ASN A 3 12.38 25.30 -8.77
C ASN A 3 11.54 24.38 -9.68
N THR A 4 11.26 23.16 -9.23
CA THR A 4 10.41 22.18 -9.96
C THR A 4 8.92 22.59 -10.04
N GLY A 5 8.51 23.62 -9.30
CA GLY A 5 7.15 24.17 -9.39
C GLY A 5 6.83 24.89 -10.71
N SER A 6 7.86 25.33 -11.47
CA SER A 6 7.67 25.99 -12.76
C SER A 6 7.82 25.03 -13.94
N ALA A 7 7.10 25.27 -15.05
CA ALA A 7 7.25 24.48 -16.28
C ALA A 7 8.69 24.48 -16.82
N ARG A 8 9.39 25.62 -16.70
CA ARG A 8 10.80 25.73 -17.10
C ARG A 8 11.71 24.88 -16.20
N GLY A 9 11.49 24.91 -14.88
CA GLY A 9 12.28 24.10 -13.94
C GLY A 9 12.07 22.60 -14.19
N ARG A 10 10.87 22.15 -14.42
CA ARG A 10 10.55 20.76 -14.79
C ARG A 10 11.25 20.33 -16.08
N LEU A 11 11.23 21.18 -17.12
CA LEU A 11 11.92 20.90 -18.38
C LEU A 11 13.44 20.81 -18.19
N VAL A 12 14.03 21.68 -17.38
CA VAL A 12 15.48 21.65 -17.10
C VAL A 12 15.87 20.35 -16.41
N VAL A 13 15.12 19.92 -15.39
CA VAL A 13 15.39 18.65 -14.70
C VAL A 13 15.21 17.45 -15.65
N PHE A 14 14.19 17.46 -16.47
CA PHE A 14 13.97 16.42 -17.49
C PHE A 14 15.15 16.32 -18.46
N LEU A 15 15.62 17.46 -18.96
CA LEU A 15 16.78 17.50 -19.86
C LEU A 15 18.06 17.02 -19.15
N ILE A 16 18.28 17.39 -17.89
CA ILE A 16 19.42 16.89 -17.11
C ILE A 16 19.35 15.36 -16.97
N ALA A 17 18.16 14.82 -16.64
CA ALA A 17 17.98 13.38 -16.53
C ALA A 17 18.25 12.66 -17.87
N LEU A 18 17.73 13.22 -18.97
CA LEU A 18 17.91 12.65 -20.31
C LEU A 18 19.37 12.72 -20.78
N VAL A 19 20.03 13.88 -20.59
CA VAL A 19 21.44 14.06 -20.94
C VAL A 19 22.32 13.16 -20.07
N GLY A 20 22.06 13.07 -18.75
CA GLY A 20 22.79 12.18 -17.87
C GLY A 20 22.69 10.71 -18.26
N ALA A 21 21.46 10.25 -18.58
CA ALA A 21 21.25 8.91 -19.12
C ALA A 21 22.00 8.70 -20.45
N GLY A 22 21.98 9.70 -21.34
CA GLY A 22 22.71 9.67 -22.61
C GLY A 22 24.23 9.62 -22.42
N VAL A 23 24.77 10.36 -21.48
CA VAL A 23 26.20 10.33 -21.13
C VAL A 23 26.60 8.95 -20.58
N ILE A 24 25.80 8.38 -19.66
CA ILE A 24 26.03 7.03 -19.15
C ILE A 24 26.01 6.00 -20.28
N SER A 25 25.04 6.09 -21.20
CA SER A 25 24.88 5.17 -22.31
C SER A 25 25.96 5.30 -23.39
N ALA A 26 26.52 6.50 -23.57
CA ALA A 26 27.58 6.78 -24.57
C ALA A 26 29.00 6.59 -24.02
N ALA A 27 29.18 6.43 -22.72
CA ALA A 27 30.49 6.22 -22.11
C ALA A 27 31.06 4.83 -22.53
N PRO A 28 32.38 4.64 -22.47
CA PRO A 28 32.96 3.30 -22.65
C PRO A 28 32.35 2.31 -21.65
N THR A 29 31.94 1.16 -22.15
CA THR A 29 31.31 0.14 -21.30
C THR A 29 32.31 -0.41 -20.29
N PRO A 30 32.04 -0.32 -18.97
CA PRO A 30 32.94 -0.85 -17.95
C PRO A 30 33.17 -2.35 -18.07
N GLU A 31 34.33 -2.83 -17.61
CA GLU A 31 34.63 -4.26 -17.59
C GLU A 31 33.59 -5.02 -16.74
N GLY A 32 33.13 -6.13 -17.28
CA GLY A 32 32.13 -7.01 -16.64
C GLY A 32 30.68 -6.54 -16.76
N LEU A 33 30.41 -5.39 -17.39
CA LEU A 33 29.06 -4.92 -17.69
C LEU A 33 28.71 -5.17 -19.16
N SER A 34 27.50 -5.63 -19.45
CA SER A 34 27.00 -5.69 -20.82
C SER A 34 26.59 -4.30 -21.34
N VAL A 35 26.65 -4.05 -22.64
CA VAL A 35 26.20 -2.79 -23.24
C VAL A 35 24.71 -2.54 -22.94
N ARG A 36 23.88 -3.57 -22.95
CA ARG A 36 22.46 -3.47 -22.56
C ARG A 36 22.30 -3.14 -21.09
N GLY A 37 23.16 -3.70 -20.22
CA GLY A 37 23.20 -3.38 -18.80
C GLY A 37 23.54 -1.92 -18.55
N GLN A 38 24.51 -1.36 -19.30
CA GLN A 38 24.85 0.05 -19.24
C GLN A 38 23.66 0.95 -19.65
N TYR A 39 22.90 0.57 -20.67
CA TYR A 39 21.70 1.30 -21.08
C TYR A 39 20.56 1.20 -20.06
N ALA A 40 20.41 0.04 -19.41
CA ALA A 40 19.47 -0.13 -18.30
C ALA A 40 19.84 0.76 -17.11
N ILE A 41 21.14 0.89 -16.77
CA ILE A 41 21.66 1.82 -15.75
C ILE A 41 21.39 3.29 -16.16
N GLY A 42 21.56 3.65 -17.43
CA GLY A 42 21.19 4.96 -17.94
C GLY A 42 19.70 5.26 -17.74
N THR A 43 18.85 4.29 -18.03
CA THR A 43 17.39 4.41 -17.79
C THR A 43 17.07 4.51 -16.30
N MET A 44 17.76 3.77 -15.44
CA MET A 44 17.64 3.86 -13.98
C MET A 44 18.03 5.25 -13.48
N PHE A 45 19.13 5.83 -13.99
CA PHE A 45 19.53 7.20 -13.66
C PHE A 45 18.48 8.23 -14.06
N PHE A 46 17.91 8.09 -15.27
CA PHE A 46 16.82 8.94 -15.75
C PHE A 46 15.60 8.87 -14.80
N ALA A 47 15.10 7.67 -14.56
CA ALA A 47 13.94 7.47 -13.71
C ALA A 47 14.18 7.96 -12.27
N GLY A 48 15.33 7.61 -11.68
CA GLY A 48 15.71 8.02 -10.33
C GLY A 48 15.82 9.54 -10.18
N THR A 49 16.43 10.23 -11.18
CA THR A 49 16.53 11.70 -11.17
C THR A 49 15.14 12.36 -11.19
N LEU A 50 14.22 11.86 -12.01
CA LEU A 50 12.86 12.40 -12.10
C LEU A 50 12.02 12.07 -10.85
N TRP A 51 12.15 10.87 -10.30
CA TRP A 51 11.45 10.47 -9.08
C TRP A 51 11.93 11.27 -7.85
N VAL A 52 13.25 11.42 -7.67
CA VAL A 52 13.81 12.15 -6.53
C VAL A 52 13.54 13.65 -6.63
N SER A 53 13.57 14.22 -7.82
CA SER A 53 13.30 15.65 -8.02
C SER A 53 11.84 16.02 -7.96
N GLY A 54 10.92 15.06 -8.16
CA GLY A 54 9.50 15.33 -8.31
C GLY A 54 9.15 16.20 -9.54
N ALA A 55 10.04 16.26 -10.53
CA ALA A 55 9.84 17.10 -11.72
C ALA A 55 8.68 16.64 -12.59
N LEU A 56 8.43 15.34 -12.63
CA LEU A 56 7.24 14.73 -13.24
C LEU A 56 6.50 13.88 -12.20
N PRO A 57 5.18 13.68 -12.37
CA PRO A 57 4.45 12.69 -11.58
C PRO A 57 5.11 11.31 -11.69
N LEU A 58 5.13 10.56 -10.60
CA LEU A 58 5.81 9.25 -10.54
C LEU A 58 5.36 8.30 -11.66
N ALA A 59 4.05 8.25 -11.92
CA ALA A 59 3.45 7.45 -12.97
C ALA A 59 3.92 7.85 -14.38
N VAL A 60 4.07 9.16 -14.65
CA VAL A 60 4.52 9.64 -15.95
C VAL A 60 5.98 9.23 -16.20
N THR A 61 6.82 9.32 -15.17
CA THR A 61 8.20 8.81 -15.23
C THR A 61 8.21 7.30 -15.48
N ALA A 62 7.37 6.55 -14.79
CA ALA A 62 7.25 5.10 -14.95
C ALA A 62 6.87 4.68 -16.38
N LEU A 63 5.92 5.38 -17.00
CA LEU A 63 5.54 5.16 -18.41
C LEU A 63 6.67 5.46 -19.40
N SER A 64 7.64 6.31 -19.03
CA SER A 64 8.80 6.59 -19.88
C SER A 64 9.83 5.46 -19.88
N ILE A 65 9.86 4.61 -18.86
CA ILE A 65 10.85 3.53 -18.70
C ILE A 65 10.79 2.53 -19.85
N PRO A 66 9.65 1.86 -20.18
CA PRO A 66 9.61 0.90 -21.28
C PRO A 66 9.95 1.53 -22.63
N VAL A 67 9.63 2.81 -22.81
CA VAL A 67 10.00 3.53 -24.04
C VAL A 67 11.52 3.67 -24.15
N LEU A 68 12.19 4.08 -23.08
CA LEU A 68 13.66 4.21 -23.06
C LEU A 68 14.35 2.85 -23.20
N LEU A 69 13.89 1.83 -22.47
CA LEU A 69 14.46 0.48 -22.54
C LEU A 69 14.34 -0.13 -23.96
N THR A 70 13.24 0.16 -24.67
CA THR A 70 13.06 -0.29 -26.05
C THR A 70 13.89 0.57 -27.02
N ALA A 71 13.86 1.89 -26.87
CA ALA A 71 14.60 2.79 -27.76
C ALA A 71 16.13 2.60 -27.69
N THR A 72 16.64 2.20 -26.52
CA THR A 72 18.07 1.87 -26.33
C THR A 72 18.42 0.42 -26.71
N GLY A 73 17.45 -0.42 -27.06
CA GLY A 73 17.66 -1.81 -27.45
C GLY A 73 17.96 -2.75 -26.28
N VAL A 74 17.64 -2.36 -25.04
CA VAL A 74 17.66 -3.27 -23.88
C VAL A 74 16.64 -4.38 -24.11
N TYR A 75 15.41 -4.01 -24.49
CA TYR A 75 14.41 -4.96 -25.01
C TYR A 75 14.27 -4.86 -26.52
N ALA A 76 13.97 -5.99 -27.17
CA ALA A 76 13.84 -6.06 -28.62
C ALA A 76 12.61 -5.33 -29.16
N ASN A 77 11.55 -5.22 -28.34
CA ASN A 77 10.28 -4.58 -28.67
C ASN A 77 9.61 -4.04 -27.42
N ILE A 78 8.59 -3.20 -27.64
CA ILE A 78 7.84 -2.56 -26.54
C ILE A 78 7.02 -3.57 -25.73
N ASP A 79 6.56 -4.67 -26.33
CA ASP A 79 5.75 -5.69 -25.65
C ASP A 79 6.56 -6.32 -24.52
N ALA A 80 7.83 -6.68 -24.79
CA ALA A 80 8.73 -7.21 -23.79
C ALA A 80 8.99 -6.20 -22.63
N ALA A 81 9.11 -4.92 -22.95
CA ALA A 81 9.31 -3.88 -21.94
C ALA A 81 8.05 -3.60 -21.11
N LEU A 82 6.85 -3.91 -21.63
CA LEU A 82 5.57 -3.70 -20.93
C LEU A 82 5.15 -4.90 -20.07
N VAL A 83 5.83 -6.04 -20.11
CA VAL A 83 5.49 -7.23 -19.31
C VAL A 83 5.38 -6.91 -17.82
N GLY A 84 6.23 -6.03 -17.29
CA GLY A 84 6.18 -5.59 -15.92
C GLY A 84 4.86 -4.92 -15.50
N PHE A 85 4.10 -4.33 -16.45
CA PHE A 85 2.79 -3.75 -16.19
C PHE A 85 1.66 -4.78 -16.13
N ALA A 86 1.93 -6.02 -16.52
CA ALA A 86 1.01 -7.17 -16.43
C ALA A 86 1.42 -8.14 -15.30
N ASP A 87 2.29 -7.74 -14.39
CA ASP A 87 2.67 -8.54 -13.23
C ASP A 87 1.44 -8.88 -12.37
N HIS A 88 1.38 -10.11 -11.88
CA HIS A 88 0.25 -10.60 -11.09
C HIS A 88 -0.01 -9.81 -9.80
N LEU A 89 1.04 -9.25 -9.18
CA LEU A 89 0.90 -8.40 -8.01
C LEU A 89 0.19 -7.08 -8.32
N ILE A 90 0.32 -6.55 -9.53
CA ILE A 90 -0.42 -5.37 -9.97
C ILE A 90 -1.93 -5.64 -9.89
N PHE A 91 -2.39 -6.80 -10.37
CA PHE A 91 -3.80 -7.18 -10.30
C PHE A 91 -4.28 -7.43 -8.87
N LEU A 92 -3.40 -7.92 -7.99
CA LEU A 92 -3.70 -8.00 -6.56
C LEU A 92 -3.96 -6.59 -5.97
N PHE A 93 -3.12 -5.60 -6.31
CA PHE A 93 -3.32 -4.22 -5.86
C PHE A 93 -4.57 -3.58 -6.44
N VAL A 94 -4.85 -3.78 -7.73
CA VAL A 94 -6.11 -3.33 -8.35
C VAL A 94 -7.30 -3.87 -7.57
N ALA A 95 -7.33 -5.18 -7.30
CA ALA A 95 -8.40 -5.80 -6.53
C ALA A 95 -8.48 -5.26 -5.09
N GLY A 96 -7.34 -5.11 -4.41
CA GLY A 96 -7.26 -4.57 -3.06
C GLY A 96 -7.79 -3.13 -2.96
N PHE A 97 -7.40 -2.25 -3.89
CA PHE A 97 -7.88 -0.87 -3.94
C PHE A 97 -9.37 -0.79 -4.26
N MET A 98 -9.86 -1.61 -5.18
CA MET A 98 -11.30 -1.67 -5.48
C MET A 98 -12.12 -2.16 -4.28
N LEU A 99 -11.62 -3.16 -3.55
CA LEU A 99 -12.21 -3.61 -2.29
C LEU A 99 -12.22 -2.49 -1.23
N ALA A 100 -11.13 -1.74 -1.13
CA ALA A 100 -11.02 -0.60 -0.21
C ALA A 100 -12.03 0.50 -0.56
N ASN A 101 -12.19 0.84 -1.84
CA ASN A 101 -13.20 1.80 -2.28
C ASN A 101 -14.62 1.32 -1.96
N ALA A 102 -14.89 0.03 -2.09
CA ALA A 102 -16.19 -0.54 -1.69
C ALA A 102 -16.43 -0.42 -0.17
N LEU A 103 -15.40 -0.57 0.68
CA LEU A 103 -15.51 -0.33 2.13
C LEU A 103 -15.79 1.14 2.43
N GLN A 104 -15.07 2.06 1.77
CA GLN A 104 -15.22 3.51 1.95
C GLN A 104 -16.60 4.00 1.50
N LYS A 105 -17.15 3.47 0.40
CA LYS A 105 -18.51 3.82 -0.07
C LYS A 105 -19.58 3.67 1.01
N TYR A 106 -19.39 2.76 1.95
CA TYR A 106 -20.35 2.46 3.04
C TYR A 106 -19.84 2.89 4.41
N ASP A 107 -18.80 3.72 4.47
CA ASP A 107 -18.18 4.23 5.71
C ASP A 107 -17.79 3.12 6.71
N ILE A 108 -17.47 1.91 6.21
CA ILE A 108 -17.14 0.76 7.06
C ILE A 108 -15.83 1.02 7.80
N ASP A 109 -14.86 1.62 7.14
CA ASP A 109 -13.57 2.04 7.68
C ASP A 109 -13.75 3.09 8.79
N ARG A 110 -14.56 4.12 8.56
CA ARG A 110 -14.91 5.14 9.55
C ARG A 110 -15.58 4.54 10.79
N ARG A 111 -16.50 3.59 10.59
CA ARG A 111 -17.19 2.88 11.68
C ARG A 111 -16.21 2.07 12.52
N ILE A 112 -15.26 1.37 11.90
CA ILE A 112 -14.20 0.63 12.60
C ILE A 112 -13.41 1.60 13.49
N ALA A 113 -13.00 2.74 12.96
CA ALA A 113 -12.26 3.77 13.70
C ALA A 113 -13.05 4.28 14.91
N LEU A 114 -14.28 4.75 14.69
CA LEU A 114 -15.15 5.25 15.76
C LEU A 114 -15.44 4.19 16.83
N TYR A 115 -15.69 2.95 16.43
CA TYR A 115 -15.91 1.84 17.34
C TYR A 115 -14.70 1.58 18.25
N MET A 116 -13.49 1.62 17.70
CA MET A 116 -12.26 1.45 18.48
C MET A 116 -12.07 2.61 19.46
N MET A 117 -12.26 3.86 19.01
CA MET A 117 -12.17 5.04 19.85
C MET A 117 -13.22 5.04 20.98
N ALA A 118 -14.46 4.66 20.69
CA ALA A 118 -15.54 4.55 21.67
C ALA A 118 -15.30 3.52 22.78
N ARG A 119 -14.40 2.54 22.57
CA ARG A 119 -14.13 1.47 23.53
C ARG A 119 -12.86 1.66 24.38
N MET A 120 -11.98 2.59 24.05
CA MET A 120 -10.63 2.67 24.62
C MET A 120 -10.48 3.51 25.90
N GLY A 121 -11.49 3.74 26.68
CA GLY A 121 -11.36 4.42 27.97
C GLY A 121 -11.08 5.93 27.89
N SER A 122 -10.97 6.60 29.04
CA SER A 122 -10.89 8.07 29.16
C SER A 122 -9.47 8.64 29.23
N SER A 123 -8.44 7.82 29.14
CA SER A 123 -7.05 8.30 29.15
C SER A 123 -6.61 8.82 27.77
N PRO A 124 -6.00 10.02 27.70
CA PRO A 124 -5.49 10.59 26.45
C PRO A 124 -4.56 9.65 25.68
N ARG A 125 -3.64 8.99 26.38
CA ARG A 125 -2.71 8.02 25.79
C ARG A 125 -3.44 6.83 25.15
N ARG A 126 -4.53 6.36 25.81
CA ARG A 126 -5.35 5.27 25.24
C ARG A 126 -6.14 5.72 24.02
N LEU A 127 -6.63 6.96 24.00
CA LEU A 127 -7.30 7.53 22.84
C LEU A 127 -6.34 7.59 21.65
N ILE A 128 -5.14 8.13 21.85
CA ILE A 128 -4.10 8.16 20.79
C ILE A 128 -3.77 6.74 20.34
N GLY A 129 -3.60 5.79 21.26
CA GLY A 129 -3.38 4.39 20.94
C GLY A 129 -4.52 3.75 20.13
N ALA A 130 -5.78 4.12 20.44
CA ALA A 130 -6.95 3.66 19.68
C ALA A 130 -6.96 4.19 18.24
N VAL A 131 -6.68 5.50 18.08
CA VAL A 131 -6.54 6.12 16.75
C VAL A 131 -5.44 5.45 15.96
N MET A 132 -4.25 5.27 16.57
CA MET A 132 -3.12 4.62 15.92
C MET A 132 -3.43 3.16 15.54
N LEU A 133 -4.06 2.40 16.43
CA LEU A 133 -4.41 1.01 16.17
C LEU A 133 -5.47 0.89 15.05
N ALA A 134 -6.50 1.73 15.09
CA ALA A 134 -7.50 1.79 14.04
C ALA A 134 -6.87 2.14 12.69
N THR A 135 -6.02 3.18 12.66
CA THR A 135 -5.30 3.62 11.48
C THR A 135 -4.42 2.49 10.93
N ALA A 136 -3.66 1.80 11.78
CA ALA A 136 -2.79 0.71 11.35
C ALA A 136 -3.58 -0.46 10.76
N ILE A 137 -4.70 -0.87 11.40
CA ILE A 137 -5.56 -1.95 10.89
C ILE A 137 -6.16 -1.58 9.53
N LEU A 138 -6.65 -0.36 9.37
CA LEU A 138 -7.21 0.11 8.10
C LEU A 138 -6.15 0.22 7.02
N SER A 139 -4.97 0.72 7.36
CA SER A 139 -3.85 0.88 6.42
C SER A 139 -3.24 -0.46 5.94
N MET A 140 -3.56 -1.57 6.58
CA MET A 140 -3.23 -2.90 6.03
C MET A 140 -3.99 -3.21 4.75
N TRP A 141 -5.11 -2.55 4.49
CA TRP A 141 -6.04 -2.85 3.40
C TRP A 141 -6.25 -1.68 2.44
N VAL A 142 -6.05 -0.46 2.93
CA VAL A 142 -6.22 0.81 2.22
C VAL A 142 -4.87 1.49 2.14
N SER A 143 -4.62 2.29 1.10
CA SER A 143 -3.34 3.01 0.99
C SER A 143 -3.08 3.90 2.22
N ASN A 144 -1.81 4.02 2.62
CA ASN A 144 -1.41 4.81 3.78
C ASN A 144 -1.92 6.26 3.71
N THR A 145 -1.83 6.85 2.51
CA THR A 145 -2.27 8.24 2.27
C THR A 145 -3.77 8.38 2.43
N ALA A 146 -4.57 7.48 1.83
CA ALA A 146 -6.03 7.51 1.97
C ALA A 146 -6.46 7.28 3.42
N THR A 147 -5.84 6.32 4.11
CA THR A 147 -6.10 6.03 5.52
C THR A 147 -5.76 7.24 6.40
N ALA A 148 -4.59 7.86 6.22
CA ALA A 148 -4.20 9.04 6.99
C ALA A 148 -5.13 10.23 6.70
N ALA A 149 -5.50 10.46 5.44
CA ALA A 149 -6.40 11.54 5.04
C ALA A 149 -7.80 11.39 5.66
N MET A 150 -8.32 10.17 5.74
CA MET A 150 -9.61 9.87 6.37
C MET A 150 -9.53 9.96 7.90
N MET A 151 -8.50 9.38 8.50
CA MET A 151 -8.38 9.29 9.96
C MET A 151 -8.06 10.64 10.60
N THR A 152 -7.33 11.53 9.94
CA THR A 152 -6.93 12.84 10.46
C THR A 152 -8.15 13.70 10.86
N PRO A 153 -9.15 13.95 9.98
CA PRO A 153 -10.32 14.74 10.38
C PRO A 153 -11.17 14.04 11.44
N ILE A 154 -11.26 12.72 11.47
CA ILE A 154 -11.97 11.96 12.50
C ILE A 154 -11.29 12.17 13.87
N ALA A 155 -9.98 11.99 13.92
CA ALA A 155 -9.19 12.16 15.13
C ALA A 155 -9.22 13.59 15.66
N LEU A 156 -9.10 14.58 14.79
CA LEU A 156 -9.22 16.00 15.15
C LEU A 156 -10.64 16.36 15.58
N GLY A 157 -11.67 15.86 14.90
CA GLY A 157 -13.07 16.10 15.26
C GLY A 157 -13.42 15.62 16.67
N VAL A 158 -12.88 14.45 17.04
CA VAL A 158 -13.02 13.89 18.39
C VAL A 158 -12.22 14.71 19.42
N LEU A 159 -11.03 15.21 19.05
CA LEU A 159 -10.19 16.02 19.94
C LEU A 159 -10.71 17.44 20.16
N THR A 160 -11.40 18.05 19.19
CA THR A 160 -11.96 19.41 19.34
C THR A 160 -12.96 19.54 20.48
N GLN A 161 -13.57 18.46 20.91
CA GLN A 161 -14.46 18.44 22.07
C GLN A 161 -13.69 18.50 23.41
N VAL A 162 -12.44 18.03 23.41
CA VAL A 162 -11.61 17.96 24.62
C VAL A 162 -10.78 19.22 24.82
N VAL A 163 -10.27 19.80 23.73
CA VAL A 163 -9.38 20.99 23.79
C VAL A 163 -10.18 22.30 23.74
N GLY A 164 -11.50 22.23 23.51
CA GLY A 164 -12.37 23.39 23.38
C GLY A 164 -12.28 24.10 22.01
N ARG A 165 -13.42 24.40 21.41
CA ARG A 165 -13.47 25.13 20.13
C ARG A 165 -12.86 26.53 20.21
N GLU A 166 -12.89 27.15 21.37
CA GLU A 166 -12.39 28.52 21.59
C GLU A 166 -10.84 28.55 21.59
N GLU A 167 -10.17 27.63 22.27
CA GLU A 167 -8.69 27.55 22.26
C GLU A 167 -8.10 27.26 20.89
N LEU A 168 -8.78 26.41 20.10
CA LEU A 168 -8.35 26.13 18.71
C LEU A 168 -8.58 27.34 17.80
N ARG A 169 -9.60 28.16 18.06
CA ARG A 169 -9.93 29.32 17.25
C ARG A 169 -9.07 30.52 17.62
N GLU A 170 -8.80 30.72 18.88
CA GLU A 170 -7.94 31.80 19.39
C GLU A 170 -6.48 31.62 18.91
N LYS A 171 -6.00 30.35 18.85
CA LYS A 171 -4.67 30.00 18.28
C LYS A 171 -4.60 30.06 16.76
N ALA A 172 -5.70 29.87 16.06
CA ALA A 172 -5.73 29.94 14.58
C ALA A 172 -5.81 31.39 14.05
N ASP A 173 -6.33 32.31 14.83
CA ASP A 173 -6.43 33.76 14.46
C ASP A 173 -5.17 34.56 14.82
N ASP A 174 -4.27 34.00 15.65
CA ASP A 174 -2.99 34.62 15.99
C ASP A 174 -1.89 34.07 15.07
N ALA A 175 -1.46 34.86 14.09
CA ALA A 175 -0.50 34.45 13.06
C ALA A 175 0.89 34.02 13.60
N ASP A 176 1.14 34.24 14.90
CA ASP A 176 2.34 33.81 15.63
C ASP A 176 2.09 32.63 16.57
N ALA A 177 0.86 32.13 16.70
CA ALA A 177 0.50 31.03 17.61
C ALA A 177 0.39 29.68 16.87
N GLU A 178 1.48 29.23 16.28
CA GLU A 178 1.60 27.91 15.63
C GLU A 178 1.81 26.75 16.63
N GLU A 179 1.45 26.86 17.88
CA GLU A 179 1.66 25.76 18.81
C GLU A 179 0.40 24.88 18.94
N TYR A 180 0.36 23.80 18.16
CA TYR A 180 -0.49 22.66 18.46
C TYR A 180 -0.17 22.12 19.85
N THR A 181 -1.20 21.73 20.62
CA THR A 181 -1.01 21.05 21.90
C THR A 181 -0.32 19.69 21.70
N ASN A 182 0.40 19.19 22.71
CA ASN A 182 1.08 17.91 22.63
C ASN A 182 0.15 16.76 22.25
N ILE A 183 -1.10 16.77 22.74
CA ILE A 183 -2.08 15.72 22.37
C ILE A 183 -2.45 15.80 20.89
N GLN A 184 -2.57 16.99 20.31
CA GLN A 184 -2.85 17.17 18.88
C GLN A 184 -1.67 16.69 18.04
N ILE A 185 -0.45 17.11 18.40
CA ILE A 185 0.78 16.68 17.71
C ILE A 185 0.93 15.14 17.78
N ALA A 186 0.80 14.58 18.99
CA ALA A 186 0.90 13.13 19.18
C ALA A 186 -0.15 12.34 18.40
N THR A 187 -1.36 12.89 18.27
CA THR A 187 -2.45 12.26 17.50
C THR A 187 -2.20 12.36 16.01
N LEU A 188 -1.81 13.52 15.49
CA LEU A 188 -1.54 13.72 14.07
C LEU A 188 -0.34 12.90 13.61
N LEU A 189 0.79 13.00 14.32
CA LEU A 189 1.98 12.20 14.03
C LEU A 189 1.72 10.71 14.24
N GLY A 190 0.97 10.37 15.30
CA GLY A 190 0.54 9.01 15.57
C GLY A 190 -0.27 8.41 14.44
N THR A 191 -1.22 9.18 13.88
CA THR A 191 -2.01 8.78 12.70
C THR A 191 -1.12 8.54 11.49
N ALA A 192 -0.22 9.48 11.17
CA ALA A 192 0.68 9.37 10.02
C ALA A 192 1.64 8.16 10.14
N TYR A 193 2.26 7.99 11.30
CA TYR A 193 3.15 6.85 11.53
C TYR A 193 2.39 5.53 11.58
N ALA A 194 1.19 5.51 12.17
CA ALA A 194 0.37 4.31 12.22
C ALA A 194 -0.10 3.87 10.84
N ALA A 195 -0.42 4.80 9.94
CA ALA A 195 -0.70 4.48 8.53
C ALA A 195 0.51 3.84 7.86
N SER A 196 1.70 4.41 8.01
CA SER A 196 2.93 3.87 7.41
C SER A 196 3.31 2.51 7.99
N VAL A 197 3.26 2.36 9.32
CA VAL A 197 3.57 1.09 10.02
C VAL A 197 2.53 0.03 9.67
N GLY A 198 1.23 0.38 9.70
CA GLY A 198 0.14 -0.54 9.37
C GLY A 198 0.25 -1.09 7.95
N GLY A 199 0.60 -0.23 6.98
CA GLY A 199 0.78 -0.65 5.59
C GLY A 199 1.82 -1.75 5.39
N VAL A 200 2.80 -1.91 6.29
CA VAL A 200 3.74 -3.04 6.24
C VAL A 200 3.07 -4.38 6.57
N GLY A 201 1.93 -4.37 7.28
CA GLY A 201 1.30 -5.56 7.84
C GLY A 201 0.79 -6.56 6.83
N THR A 202 0.36 -6.15 5.63
CA THR A 202 -0.10 -7.05 4.56
C THR A 202 0.62 -6.77 3.25
N LEU A 203 0.59 -7.72 2.34
CA LEU A 203 1.24 -7.59 1.03
C LEU A 203 0.67 -6.40 0.22
N ILE A 204 -0.63 -6.11 0.36
CA ILE A 204 -1.33 -5.05 -0.36
C ILE A 204 -1.36 -3.70 0.38
N GLY A 205 -0.94 -3.64 1.65
CA GLY A 205 -1.07 -2.43 2.47
C GLY A 205 -0.21 -1.26 1.98
N THR A 206 0.95 -1.54 1.39
CA THR A 206 1.80 -0.49 0.83
C THR A 206 2.65 -1.01 -0.34
N PRO A 207 2.88 -0.18 -1.34
CA PRO A 207 3.61 -0.50 -2.55
C PRO A 207 5.00 -1.15 -2.37
N PRO A 208 5.86 -0.67 -1.48
CA PRO A 208 7.17 -1.28 -1.27
C PRO A 208 7.15 -2.76 -0.91
N ASN A 209 6.05 -3.25 -0.30
CA ASN A 209 5.90 -4.66 0.05
C ASN A 209 5.92 -5.56 -1.19
N ALA A 210 5.16 -5.18 -2.22
CA ALA A 210 5.12 -5.92 -3.48
C ALA A 210 6.45 -5.84 -4.24
N VAL A 211 7.10 -4.66 -4.25
CA VAL A 211 8.42 -4.51 -4.86
C VAL A 211 9.41 -5.47 -4.21
N LEU A 212 9.42 -5.56 -2.88
CA LEU A 212 10.28 -6.48 -2.16
C LEU A 212 9.93 -7.94 -2.49
N ALA A 213 8.64 -8.31 -2.51
CA ALA A 213 8.21 -9.67 -2.86
C ALA A 213 8.63 -10.05 -4.28
N THR A 214 8.42 -9.16 -5.26
CA THR A 214 8.85 -9.39 -6.66
C THR A 214 10.38 -9.52 -6.77
N GLN A 215 11.14 -8.67 -6.07
CA GLN A 215 12.60 -8.73 -6.11
C GLN A 215 13.15 -10.01 -5.45
N LEU A 216 12.58 -10.46 -4.35
CA LEU A 216 12.95 -11.71 -3.72
C LEU A 216 12.67 -12.90 -4.62
N ASN A 217 11.56 -12.90 -5.35
CA ASN A 217 11.27 -13.92 -6.34
C ASN A 217 12.29 -13.88 -7.49
N ALA A 218 12.57 -12.70 -8.06
CA ALA A 218 13.51 -12.55 -9.18
C ALA A 218 14.95 -12.94 -8.82
N ILE A 219 15.41 -12.63 -7.59
CA ILE A 219 16.81 -12.84 -7.16
C ILE A 219 17.00 -14.24 -6.55
N LEU A 220 16.05 -14.68 -5.72
CA LEU A 220 16.20 -15.90 -4.92
C LEU A 220 15.31 -17.06 -5.41
N GLY A 221 14.42 -16.82 -6.38
CA GLY A 221 13.42 -17.79 -6.82
C GLY A 221 12.38 -18.14 -5.75
N TYR A 222 12.22 -17.27 -4.74
CA TYR A 222 11.29 -17.48 -3.62
C TYR A 222 10.04 -16.62 -3.81
N GLU A 223 8.92 -17.27 -4.12
CA GLU A 223 7.62 -16.60 -4.24
C GLU A 223 7.03 -16.36 -2.85
N ILE A 224 6.86 -15.08 -2.49
CA ILE A 224 6.25 -14.67 -1.23
C ILE A 224 4.74 -14.54 -1.42
N GLY A 225 3.99 -15.46 -0.86
CA GLY A 225 2.53 -15.42 -0.82
C GLY A 225 1.98 -14.42 0.22
N PHE A 226 0.66 -14.31 0.26
CA PHE A 226 -0.02 -13.38 1.18
C PHE A 226 0.24 -13.74 2.65
N VAL A 227 0.23 -15.03 3.02
CA VAL A 227 0.47 -15.48 4.39
C VAL A 227 1.94 -15.38 4.77
N ASP A 228 2.86 -15.69 3.84
CA ASP A 228 4.30 -15.52 4.08
C ASP A 228 4.61 -14.08 4.45
N TRP A 229 3.98 -13.13 3.73
CA TRP A 229 4.11 -11.72 4.05
C TRP A 229 3.53 -11.38 5.44
N LEU A 230 2.35 -11.92 5.79
CA LEU A 230 1.75 -11.70 7.11
C LEU A 230 2.67 -12.17 8.25
N LEU A 231 3.36 -13.29 8.06
CA LEU A 231 4.30 -13.83 9.06
C LEU A 231 5.52 -12.92 9.30
N ILE A 232 5.86 -12.07 8.33
CA ILE A 232 6.94 -11.09 8.42
C ILE A 232 6.39 -9.72 8.84
N GLY A 233 5.40 -9.22 8.14
CA GLY A 233 4.87 -7.87 8.29
C GLY A 233 4.13 -7.64 9.60
N LEU A 234 3.29 -8.59 10.00
CA LEU A 234 2.48 -8.44 11.21
C LEU A 234 3.33 -8.37 12.50
N PRO A 235 4.36 -9.19 12.73
CA PRO A 235 5.28 -9.01 13.86
C PRO A 235 5.96 -7.64 13.86
N ILE A 236 6.36 -7.12 12.70
CA ILE A 236 6.94 -5.77 12.59
C ILE A 236 5.94 -4.72 13.07
N VAL A 237 4.69 -4.80 12.63
CA VAL A 237 3.62 -3.88 13.08
C VAL A 237 3.40 -3.98 14.57
N VAL A 238 3.26 -5.21 15.11
CA VAL A 238 2.99 -5.49 16.53
C VAL A 238 4.10 -4.94 17.44
N VAL A 239 5.35 -4.93 16.99
CA VAL A 239 6.48 -4.37 17.76
C VAL A 239 6.60 -2.86 17.54
N THR A 240 6.54 -2.41 16.30
CA THR A 240 6.83 -1.01 15.95
C THR A 240 5.71 -0.06 16.38
N LEU A 241 4.44 -0.45 16.22
CA LEU A 241 3.32 0.42 16.55
C LEU A 241 3.26 0.80 18.04
N PRO A 242 3.38 -0.14 19.00
CA PRO A 242 3.46 0.20 20.42
C PRO A 242 4.70 1.02 20.78
N LEU A 243 5.83 0.78 20.10
CA LEU A 243 7.05 1.55 20.31
C LEU A 243 6.86 3.02 19.90
N VAL A 244 6.30 3.26 18.71
CA VAL A 244 5.99 4.61 18.22
C VAL A 244 4.96 5.28 19.14
N TRP A 245 3.89 4.58 19.53
CA TRP A 245 2.92 5.09 20.48
C TRP A 245 3.56 5.49 21.80
N TYR A 246 4.43 4.63 22.37
CA TYR A 246 5.14 4.94 23.60
C TYR A 246 6.04 6.17 23.45
N LEU A 247 6.83 6.23 22.39
CA LEU A 247 7.72 7.37 22.14
C LEU A 247 6.95 8.69 22.02
N LEU A 248 5.87 8.69 21.23
CA LEU A 248 5.04 9.88 21.05
C LEU A 248 4.36 10.32 22.32
N THR A 249 3.73 9.41 23.08
CA THR A 249 2.85 9.78 24.19
C THR A 249 3.53 9.86 25.57
N PHE A 250 4.74 9.32 25.73
CA PHE A 250 5.47 9.34 27.00
C PHE A 250 6.78 10.13 26.95
N ARG A 251 7.38 10.32 25.77
CA ARG A 251 8.70 10.93 25.67
C ARG A 251 8.71 12.23 24.90
N LEU A 252 8.08 12.28 23.73
CA LEU A 252 8.17 13.42 22.82
C LEU A 252 7.06 14.43 23.06
N TYR A 253 5.82 13.97 23.10
CA TYR A 253 4.62 14.80 23.22
C TYR A 253 3.67 14.22 24.28
N PRO A 254 4.06 14.22 25.58
CA PRO A 254 3.19 13.74 26.64
C PRO A 254 1.93 14.61 26.70
N PRO A 255 0.71 14.01 26.68
CA PRO A 255 -0.53 14.76 26.78
C PRO A 255 -0.60 15.62 28.06
N GLU A 256 -1.09 16.84 27.93
CA GLU A 256 -1.19 17.85 28.99
C GLU A 256 -2.49 17.74 29.81
N ILE A 257 -3.43 16.93 29.31
CA ILE A 257 -4.74 16.69 29.92
C ILE A 257 -4.82 15.28 30.48
N ASP A 258 -5.62 15.10 31.54
CA ASP A 258 -5.73 13.82 32.24
C ASP A 258 -6.94 12.99 31.81
N ASP A 259 -7.99 13.63 31.30
CA ASP A 259 -9.25 12.98 30.91
C ASP A 259 -9.73 13.40 29.51
N VAL A 260 -10.18 12.43 28.75
CA VAL A 260 -10.75 12.56 27.40
C VAL A 260 -12.10 11.85 27.28
N SER A 261 -12.86 11.79 28.39
CA SER A 261 -14.20 11.16 28.40
C SER A 261 -15.14 11.75 27.37
N ASP A 262 -15.07 13.08 27.14
CA ASP A 262 -15.90 13.79 26.18
C ASP A 262 -15.58 13.35 24.74
N ALA A 263 -14.30 13.15 24.41
CA ALA A 263 -13.88 12.61 23.12
C ALA A 263 -14.42 11.18 22.88
N ARG A 264 -14.38 10.34 23.92
CA ARG A 264 -14.97 9.00 23.87
C ARG A 264 -16.49 9.05 23.68
N GLN A 265 -17.16 9.96 24.35
CA GLN A 265 -18.61 10.16 24.20
C GLN A 265 -18.94 10.64 22.80
N GLN A 266 -18.18 11.59 22.27
CA GLN A 266 -18.34 12.09 20.90
C GLN A 266 -18.16 10.96 19.85
N ALA A 267 -17.17 10.09 20.04
CA ALA A 267 -16.99 8.93 19.14
C ALA A 267 -18.20 7.98 19.18
N ARG A 268 -18.87 7.84 20.35
CA ARG A 268 -20.11 7.07 20.47
C ARG A 268 -21.28 7.76 19.79
N GLU A 269 -21.43 9.06 19.99
CA GLU A 269 -22.50 9.85 19.36
C GLU A 269 -22.37 9.78 17.82
N TYR A 270 -21.19 9.96 17.27
CA TYR A 270 -20.94 9.76 15.83
C TYR A 270 -21.29 8.35 15.36
N LEU A 271 -20.96 7.32 16.15
CA LEU A 271 -21.28 5.94 15.80
C LEU A 271 -22.79 5.67 15.85
N ASP A 272 -23.50 6.28 16.81
CA ASP A 272 -24.95 6.18 16.97
C ASP A 272 -25.69 6.96 15.85
N GLU A 273 -25.18 8.14 15.46
CA GLU A 273 -25.68 8.93 14.32
C GLU A 273 -25.59 8.18 13.00
N GLU A 274 -24.49 7.45 12.80
CA GLU A 274 -24.32 6.58 11.62
C GLU A 274 -25.36 5.46 11.54
N GLY A 275 -25.94 5.06 12.68
CA GLY A 275 -26.93 3.99 12.79
C GLY A 275 -26.40 2.61 12.35
N PRO A 276 -27.26 1.62 12.13
CA PRO A 276 -26.84 0.29 11.69
C PRO A 276 -26.36 0.30 10.24
N LEU A 277 -25.37 -0.57 9.93
CA LEU A 277 -24.86 -0.73 8.57
C LEU A 277 -26.01 -1.15 7.62
N SER A 278 -26.08 -0.50 6.47
CA SER A 278 -27.09 -0.80 5.44
C SER A 278 -27.00 -2.27 4.97
N PRO A 279 -28.07 -2.87 4.42
CA PRO A 279 -28.01 -4.22 3.88
C PRO A 279 -26.93 -4.41 2.80
N ARG A 280 -26.70 -3.40 1.95
CA ARG A 280 -25.63 -3.40 0.94
C ARG A 280 -24.27 -3.31 1.61
N GLY A 281 -24.07 -2.41 2.58
CA GLY A 281 -22.81 -2.30 3.33
C GLY A 281 -22.45 -3.59 4.08
N ARG A 282 -23.45 -4.30 4.64
CA ARG A 282 -23.22 -5.62 5.27
C ARG A 282 -22.73 -6.65 4.26
N ARG A 283 -23.27 -6.66 3.02
CA ARG A 283 -22.78 -7.56 1.97
C ARG A 283 -21.32 -7.24 1.62
N VAL A 284 -20.95 -5.95 1.49
CA VAL A 284 -19.56 -5.53 1.28
C VAL A 284 -18.68 -6.04 2.41
N ALA A 285 -19.07 -5.84 3.66
CA ALA A 285 -18.32 -6.32 4.82
C ALA A 285 -18.12 -7.84 4.80
N TYR A 286 -19.15 -8.61 4.40
CA TYR A 286 -19.05 -10.07 4.27
C TYR A 286 -18.15 -10.50 3.11
N ILE A 287 -18.23 -9.83 1.95
CA ILE A 287 -17.37 -10.12 0.80
C ILE A 287 -15.92 -9.82 1.17
N PHE A 288 -15.65 -8.67 1.78
CA PHE A 288 -14.32 -8.31 2.24
C PHE A 288 -13.77 -9.33 3.27
N ALA A 289 -14.56 -9.65 4.30
CA ALA A 289 -14.15 -10.63 5.30
C ALA A 289 -13.92 -12.01 4.68
N GLY A 290 -14.80 -12.44 3.76
CA GLY A 290 -14.62 -13.67 3.01
C GLY A 290 -13.35 -13.69 2.18
N THR A 291 -13.03 -12.60 1.48
CA THR A 291 -11.77 -12.44 0.72
C THR A 291 -10.56 -12.52 1.63
N ALA A 292 -10.58 -11.81 2.76
CA ALA A 292 -9.49 -11.85 3.74
C ALA A 292 -9.29 -13.26 4.33
N ILE A 293 -10.37 -13.97 4.63
CA ILE A 293 -10.30 -15.37 5.09
C ILE A 293 -9.72 -16.27 4.01
N LEU A 294 -10.16 -16.13 2.75
CA LEU A 294 -9.65 -16.93 1.64
C LEU A 294 -8.16 -16.65 1.38
N TRP A 295 -7.69 -15.42 1.53
CA TRP A 295 -6.26 -15.10 1.46
C TRP A 295 -5.45 -15.83 2.53
N VAL A 296 -5.97 -15.88 3.76
CA VAL A 296 -5.31 -16.62 4.84
C VAL A 296 -5.37 -18.13 4.59
N VAL A 297 -6.54 -18.65 4.21
CA VAL A 297 -6.72 -20.10 3.94
C VAL A 297 -5.85 -20.55 2.77
N GLY A 298 -5.77 -19.74 1.70
CA GLY A 298 -4.96 -20.03 0.52
C GLY A 298 -3.47 -20.16 0.79
N GLY A 299 -2.95 -19.48 1.83
CA GLY A 299 -1.56 -19.60 2.24
C GLY A 299 -1.29 -20.65 3.32
N LEU A 300 -2.29 -21.47 3.66
CA LEU A 300 -2.13 -22.59 4.61
C LEU A 300 -1.93 -23.95 3.90
N ASP A 301 -1.53 -23.95 2.64
CA ASP A 301 -1.34 -25.12 1.79
C ASP A 301 -0.46 -26.19 2.44
N LEU A 302 0.72 -25.81 2.93
CA LEU A 302 1.65 -26.72 3.63
C LEU A 302 1.03 -27.34 4.87
N PHE A 303 0.21 -26.58 5.60
CA PHE A 303 -0.45 -27.08 6.81
C PHE A 303 -1.57 -28.07 6.47
N VAL A 304 -2.40 -27.74 5.46
CA VAL A 304 -3.47 -28.59 4.97
C VAL A 304 -2.92 -29.90 4.39
N GLN A 305 -1.83 -29.82 3.62
CA GLN A 305 -1.15 -30.98 3.07
C GLN A 305 -0.56 -31.87 4.17
N ARG A 306 0.12 -31.27 5.15
CA ARG A 306 0.78 -32.01 6.24
C ARG A 306 -0.19 -32.76 7.15
N LEU A 307 -1.40 -32.22 7.32
CA LEU A 307 -2.46 -32.84 8.13
C LEU A 307 -3.37 -33.77 7.34
N ASP A 308 -3.16 -33.91 6.02
CA ASP A 308 -3.99 -34.73 5.12
C ASP A 308 -5.50 -34.47 5.28
N ILE A 309 -5.86 -33.17 5.41
CA ILE A 309 -7.24 -32.72 5.67
C ILE A 309 -8.12 -32.91 4.45
N LEU A 310 -7.53 -32.78 3.24
CA LEU A 310 -8.27 -32.81 1.97
C LEU A 310 -7.75 -33.93 1.06
N PRO A 311 -8.66 -34.66 0.36
CA PRO A 311 -8.27 -35.56 -0.71
C PRO A 311 -7.41 -34.87 -1.77
N THR A 312 -6.38 -35.57 -2.27
CA THR A 312 -5.40 -35.03 -3.23
C THR A 312 -6.00 -34.28 -4.42
N PRO A 313 -7.09 -34.75 -5.08
CA PRO A 313 -7.70 -34.00 -6.19
C PRO A 313 -8.23 -32.64 -5.79
N TRP A 314 -8.86 -32.54 -4.63
CA TRP A 314 -9.38 -31.27 -4.10
C TRP A 314 -8.25 -30.35 -3.64
N PHE A 315 -7.23 -30.92 -2.97
CA PHE A 315 -6.04 -30.15 -2.60
C PHE A 315 -5.41 -29.49 -3.81
N ASN A 316 -5.13 -30.28 -4.86
CA ASN A 316 -4.53 -29.80 -6.09
C ASN A 316 -5.38 -28.73 -6.79
N THR A 317 -6.71 -28.88 -6.76
CA THR A 317 -7.62 -27.89 -7.34
C THR A 317 -7.58 -26.55 -6.58
N LEU A 318 -7.56 -26.61 -5.25
CA LEU A 318 -7.64 -25.40 -4.42
C LEU A 318 -6.28 -24.69 -4.27
N PHE A 319 -5.22 -25.45 -4.01
CA PHE A 319 -3.91 -24.88 -3.65
C PHE A 319 -2.89 -24.95 -4.82
N GLY A 320 -3.07 -25.86 -5.77
CA GLY A 320 -2.09 -26.13 -6.81
C GLY A 320 -1.05 -27.16 -6.36
N THR A 321 -0.11 -27.48 -7.25
CA THR A 321 1.06 -28.34 -7.03
C THR A 321 2.21 -27.85 -7.91
N ASP A 322 3.41 -28.43 -7.76
CA ASP A 322 4.57 -28.13 -8.60
C ASP A 322 4.29 -28.32 -10.12
N GLY A 323 3.24 -29.06 -10.50
CA GLY A 323 2.76 -29.21 -11.88
C GLY A 323 1.51 -28.37 -12.17
N GLY A 324 1.10 -27.50 -11.23
CA GLY A 324 -0.13 -26.73 -11.29
C GLY A 324 -1.38 -27.52 -10.87
N ALA A 325 -2.45 -26.81 -10.53
CA ALA A 325 -3.74 -27.39 -10.17
C ALA A 325 -4.41 -28.04 -11.39
N THR A 326 -5.23 -29.07 -11.13
CA THR A 326 -6.11 -29.67 -12.14
C THR A 326 -7.53 -29.18 -11.91
N VAL A 327 -8.05 -28.37 -12.83
CA VAL A 327 -9.41 -27.85 -12.78
C VAL A 327 -10.18 -28.40 -13.99
N LEU A 328 -11.32 -29.04 -13.74
CA LEU A 328 -12.16 -29.64 -14.79
C LEU A 328 -11.41 -30.58 -15.75
N GLY A 329 -10.39 -31.29 -15.26
CA GLY A 329 -9.59 -32.22 -16.05
C GLY A 329 -8.44 -31.58 -16.86
N VAL A 330 -8.24 -30.26 -16.75
CA VAL A 330 -7.10 -29.54 -17.35
C VAL A 330 -6.06 -29.29 -16.26
N SER A 331 -4.84 -29.76 -16.47
CA SER A 331 -3.72 -29.57 -15.53
C SER A 331 -2.87 -28.36 -15.90
N GLY A 332 -2.07 -27.90 -14.95
CA GLY A 332 -1.12 -26.78 -15.17
C GLY A 332 -1.69 -25.43 -14.75
N HIS A 333 -2.79 -25.40 -13.97
CA HIS A 333 -3.35 -24.17 -13.40
C HIS A 333 -2.80 -23.87 -12.01
N GLN A 334 -2.71 -22.59 -11.66
CA GLN A 334 -2.57 -22.19 -10.26
C GLN A 334 -3.83 -22.60 -9.48
N GLY A 335 -3.69 -22.89 -8.18
CA GLY A 335 -4.83 -23.24 -7.34
C GLY A 335 -5.89 -22.13 -7.29
N LEU A 336 -7.15 -22.49 -7.12
CA LEU A 336 -8.27 -21.52 -7.05
C LEU A 336 -8.14 -20.56 -5.87
N LEU A 337 -7.41 -20.93 -4.81
CA LEU A 337 -7.13 -20.10 -3.65
C LEU A 337 -5.83 -19.28 -3.80
N TYR A 338 -5.23 -19.25 -4.99
CA TYR A 338 -4.10 -18.35 -5.24
C TYR A 338 -4.51 -16.91 -4.94
N TYR A 339 -3.73 -16.22 -4.12
CA TYR A 339 -4.13 -14.93 -3.50
C TYR A 339 -4.54 -13.86 -4.51
N VAL A 340 -3.93 -13.81 -5.70
CA VAL A 340 -4.33 -12.87 -6.75
C VAL A 340 -5.71 -13.21 -7.30
N MET A 341 -5.99 -14.50 -7.55
CA MET A 341 -7.31 -14.95 -8.03
C MET A 341 -8.41 -14.66 -7.00
N VAL A 342 -8.12 -14.91 -5.73
CA VAL A 342 -9.05 -14.58 -4.63
C VAL A 342 -9.40 -13.09 -4.62
N GLY A 343 -8.42 -12.21 -4.77
CA GLY A 343 -8.66 -10.77 -4.92
C GLY A 343 -9.54 -10.45 -6.13
N MET A 344 -9.22 -11.05 -7.27
CA MET A 344 -9.98 -10.82 -8.52
C MET A 344 -11.42 -11.36 -8.46
N TYR A 345 -11.70 -12.45 -7.74
CA TYR A 345 -13.07 -12.95 -7.54
C TYR A 345 -13.94 -12.00 -6.72
N ALA A 346 -13.34 -11.22 -5.82
CA ALA A 346 -14.08 -10.29 -4.98
C ALA A 346 -14.76 -9.18 -5.79
N ILE A 347 -14.17 -8.75 -6.91
CA ILE A 347 -14.70 -7.65 -7.71
C ILE A 347 -16.03 -8.01 -8.35
N PRO A 348 -16.16 -9.08 -9.16
CA PRO A 348 -17.47 -9.50 -9.66
C PRO A 348 -18.45 -9.87 -8.52
N ALA A 349 -17.98 -10.39 -7.39
CA ALA A 349 -18.84 -10.69 -6.25
C ALA A 349 -19.50 -9.41 -5.69
N LEU A 350 -18.75 -8.29 -5.59
CA LEU A 350 -19.31 -6.99 -5.17
C LEU A 350 -20.42 -6.52 -6.12
N VAL A 351 -20.18 -6.58 -7.43
CA VAL A 351 -21.15 -6.14 -8.44
C VAL A 351 -22.37 -7.05 -8.46
N LEU A 352 -22.19 -8.37 -8.48
CA LEU A 352 -23.29 -9.36 -8.48
C LEU A 352 -24.14 -9.31 -7.19
N ALA A 353 -23.53 -8.88 -6.08
CA ALA A 353 -24.25 -8.65 -4.83
C ALA A 353 -25.05 -7.33 -4.81
N ASP A 354 -25.09 -6.58 -5.91
CA ASP A 354 -25.77 -5.27 -6.02
C ASP A 354 -25.27 -4.28 -4.96
N THR A 355 -23.96 -4.23 -4.73
CA THR A 355 -23.36 -3.36 -3.72
C THR A 355 -22.67 -2.15 -4.32
N VAL A 356 -21.99 -2.32 -5.46
CA VAL A 356 -21.23 -1.29 -6.15
C VAL A 356 -21.49 -1.33 -7.64
N GLU A 357 -21.36 -0.16 -8.27
CA GLU A 357 -21.22 0.00 -9.71
C GLU A 357 -19.73 0.16 -10.05
N TRP A 358 -19.38 0.11 -11.34
CA TRP A 358 -17.99 0.25 -11.78
C TRP A 358 -17.38 1.58 -11.35
N GLU A 359 -18.15 2.67 -11.45
CA GLU A 359 -17.78 4.03 -11.10
C GLU A 359 -17.43 4.19 -9.63
N ASP A 360 -18.00 3.37 -8.76
CA ASP A 360 -17.73 3.41 -7.32
C ASP A 360 -16.36 2.86 -6.93
N ILE A 361 -15.81 1.95 -7.76
CA ILE A 361 -14.62 1.18 -7.41
C ILE A 361 -13.43 1.45 -8.32
N VAL A 362 -13.64 2.07 -9.48
CA VAL A 362 -12.59 2.27 -10.50
C VAL A 362 -11.63 3.42 -10.17
N ASP A 363 -12.05 4.38 -9.34
CA ASP A 363 -11.21 5.53 -8.94
C ASP A 363 -10.16 5.11 -7.89
N ILE A 364 -9.22 4.28 -8.35
CA ILE A 364 -8.09 3.77 -7.57
C ILE A 364 -6.83 4.60 -7.84
N ASP A 365 -5.79 4.39 -7.04
CA ASP A 365 -4.48 5.03 -7.26
C ASP A 365 -3.75 4.44 -8.49
N TRP A 366 -4.23 4.80 -9.69
CA TRP A 366 -3.58 4.44 -10.96
C TRP A 366 -2.13 4.91 -11.04
N GLY A 367 -1.80 6.00 -10.31
CA GLY A 367 -0.43 6.50 -10.24
C GLY A 367 0.52 5.49 -9.64
N THR A 368 0.11 4.89 -8.54
CA THR A 368 0.85 3.81 -7.89
C THR A 368 0.90 2.55 -8.75
N ILE A 369 -0.19 2.15 -9.38
CA ILE A 369 -0.25 0.99 -10.27
C ILE A 369 0.76 1.13 -11.43
N LEU A 370 0.77 2.28 -12.09
CA LEU A 370 1.71 2.54 -13.19
C LEU A 370 3.17 2.64 -12.72
N LEU A 371 3.39 3.23 -11.52
CA LEU A 371 4.71 3.27 -10.91
C LEU A 371 5.31 1.86 -10.73
N PHE A 372 4.47 0.91 -10.29
CA PHE A 372 4.89 -0.51 -10.19
C PHE A 372 5.29 -1.10 -11.53
N GLY A 373 4.42 -0.98 -12.53
CA GLY A 373 4.69 -1.54 -13.84
C GLY A 373 6.03 -1.08 -14.40
N GLY A 374 6.31 0.23 -14.32
CA GLY A 374 7.59 0.79 -14.75
C GLY A 374 8.77 0.33 -13.87
N GLY A 375 8.55 0.27 -12.54
CA GLY A 375 9.56 -0.21 -11.60
C GLY A 375 9.95 -1.67 -11.83
N ILE A 376 8.96 -2.56 -12.02
CA ILE A 376 9.18 -3.98 -12.34
C ILE A 376 9.89 -4.12 -13.68
N SER A 377 9.45 -3.37 -14.72
CA SER A 377 10.10 -3.39 -16.03
C SER A 377 11.57 -2.97 -15.96
N LEU A 378 11.89 -1.95 -15.17
CA LEU A 378 13.27 -1.50 -14.95
C LEU A 378 14.09 -2.54 -14.17
N ALA A 379 13.51 -3.10 -13.12
CA ALA A 379 14.16 -4.11 -12.30
C ALA A 379 14.50 -5.38 -13.09
N ASP A 380 13.55 -5.85 -13.91
CA ASP A 380 13.78 -6.97 -14.82
C ASP A 380 14.86 -6.68 -15.85
N ALA A 381 14.87 -5.47 -16.42
CA ALA A 381 15.93 -5.03 -17.33
C ALA A 381 17.31 -5.03 -16.68
N LEU A 382 17.43 -4.56 -15.43
CA LEU A 382 18.69 -4.57 -14.69
C LEU A 382 19.15 -6.00 -14.36
N ALA A 383 18.22 -6.86 -13.95
CA ALA A 383 18.51 -8.26 -13.62
C ALA A 383 18.92 -9.06 -14.87
N THR A 384 18.12 -9.06 -15.92
CA THR A 384 18.35 -9.84 -17.14
C THR A 384 19.59 -9.43 -17.93
N THR A 385 20.02 -8.17 -17.78
CA THR A 385 21.25 -7.65 -18.43
C THR A 385 22.51 -7.85 -17.59
N GLY A 386 22.40 -8.38 -16.36
CA GLY A 386 23.52 -8.52 -15.42
C GLY A 386 23.97 -7.21 -14.76
N ALA A 387 23.20 -6.13 -14.93
CA ALA A 387 23.55 -4.82 -14.36
C ALA A 387 23.43 -4.85 -12.83
N THR A 388 22.48 -5.59 -12.27
CA THR A 388 22.30 -5.73 -10.81
C THR A 388 23.53 -6.36 -10.15
N GLU A 389 24.07 -7.45 -10.70
CA GLU A 389 25.26 -8.10 -10.17
C GLU A 389 26.52 -7.22 -10.31
N TRP A 390 26.61 -6.44 -11.39
CA TRP A 390 27.70 -5.50 -11.60
C TRP A 390 27.66 -4.35 -10.59
N LEU A 391 26.48 -3.80 -10.30
CA LEU A 391 26.30 -2.73 -9.29
C LEU A 391 26.59 -3.21 -7.85
N ALA A 392 26.40 -4.49 -7.58
CA ALA A 392 26.63 -5.09 -6.26
C ALA A 392 28.10 -5.39 -5.94
N ARG A 393 28.99 -5.30 -6.92
CA ARG A 393 30.46 -5.51 -6.78
C ARG A 393 31.17 -4.22 -6.40
#